data_71f686e1aba08e55fe81aca5d553759a
#
_entry.id   71f686e1aba08e55fe81aca5d553759a
#
_cell.length_a   1.000
_cell.length_b   1.000
_cell.length_c   1.000
_cell.angle_alpha   90.00
_cell.angle_beta   90.00
_cell.angle_gamma   90.00
#
_symmetry.space_group_name_H-M   'P 1'
#
loop_
_entity.id
_entity.type
_entity.pdbx_description
1 polymer ?
#
loop_
_entity_poly.entity_id
_entity_poly.type
_entity_poly.pdbx_seq_one_letter_code
_entity_poly.pdbx_strand_id
1 'polypeptide(L)'
;IYDSKTMKIHAYEALMRPKGCSPLDLIEEYQEKDALHTIEVATCFGAMQSFRDRGYSESLSYNSLPSESMTLEEIKLFHQMHGDMYGRVIVEMVEYTKLNELKWSVKLNELKRRDINIAVDDFGAGNNSFAAIDKFQADYVKIDRELLSGIDSDEEKQKNLVELVETLHKLQVKIIAEGIETKEELDFIRSTGVDYLQETKPANCQKLV
;
A
#
# COMPACT_ATOMS: atom_id res chain seq x y z
N ILE A 1 8.49 -5.64 1.86
CA ILE A 1 7.99 -5.33 3.22
C ILE A 1 8.40 -6.47 4.12
N TYR A 2 9.06 -6.16 5.22
CA TYR A 2 9.60 -7.12 6.18
C TYR A 2 8.87 -7.02 7.52
N ASP A 3 8.67 -8.14 8.19
CA ASP A 3 8.24 -8.17 9.59
C ASP A 3 9.35 -7.57 10.47
N SER A 4 9.02 -6.59 11.30
CA SER A 4 10.01 -5.80 12.07
C SER A 4 10.76 -6.62 13.13
N LYS A 5 10.15 -7.69 13.63
CA LYS A 5 10.72 -8.54 14.70
C LYS A 5 11.60 -9.65 14.12
N THR A 6 11.09 -10.33 13.10
CA THR A 6 11.75 -11.53 12.54
C THR A 6 12.62 -11.23 11.34
N MET A 7 12.48 -10.05 10.71
CA MET A 7 13.13 -9.66 9.46
C MET A 7 12.84 -10.63 8.29
N LYS A 8 11.75 -11.38 8.38
CA LYS A 8 11.27 -12.20 7.27
C LYS A 8 10.40 -11.36 6.35
N ILE A 9 10.38 -11.72 5.08
CA ILE A 9 9.50 -11.07 4.10
C ILE A 9 8.05 -11.34 4.52
N HIS A 10 7.26 -10.28 4.64
CA HIS A 10 5.84 -10.29 4.89
C HIS A 10 5.04 -10.12 3.59
N ALA A 11 5.46 -9.16 2.77
CA ALA A 11 4.79 -8.85 1.52
C ALA A 11 5.79 -8.34 0.46
N TYR A 12 5.40 -8.49 -0.80
CA TYR A 12 6.05 -7.83 -1.94
C TYR A 12 5.12 -6.74 -2.45
N GLU A 13 5.66 -5.57 -2.74
CA GLU A 13 4.93 -4.49 -3.39
C GLU A 13 5.11 -4.57 -4.91
N ALA A 14 4.00 -4.57 -5.63
CA ALA A 14 3.98 -4.50 -7.09
C ALA A 14 3.82 -3.05 -7.53
N LEU A 15 4.86 -2.50 -8.15
CA LEU A 15 4.89 -1.14 -8.63
C LEU A 15 4.72 -1.08 -10.14
N MET A 16 3.79 -0.25 -10.61
CA MET A 16 3.61 0.05 -12.03
C MET A 16 4.90 0.66 -12.62
N ARG A 17 5.29 0.18 -13.79
CA ARG A 17 6.49 0.67 -14.51
C ARG A 17 6.15 0.86 -15.99
N PRO A 18 5.40 1.91 -16.36
CA PRO A 18 5.05 2.19 -17.75
C PRO A 18 6.31 2.51 -18.57
N LYS A 19 6.26 2.21 -19.87
CA LYS A 19 7.36 2.53 -20.77
C LYS A 19 7.22 3.97 -21.27
N GLY A 20 8.27 4.77 -21.06
CA GLY A 20 8.36 6.11 -21.65
C GLY A 20 7.69 7.25 -20.86
N CYS A 21 7.03 6.96 -19.75
CA CYS A 21 6.44 7.97 -18.87
C CYS A 21 6.51 7.52 -17.39
N SER A 22 6.23 8.42 -16.47
CA SER A 22 6.05 8.04 -15.06
C SER A 22 4.66 7.42 -14.82
N PRO A 23 4.46 6.69 -13.70
CA PRO A 23 3.13 6.23 -13.31
C PRO A 23 2.10 7.37 -13.18
N LEU A 24 2.52 8.53 -12.67
CA LEU A 24 1.64 9.71 -12.54
C LEU A 24 1.23 10.26 -13.89
N ASP A 25 2.18 10.46 -14.82
CA ASP A 25 1.88 10.94 -16.17
C ASP A 25 0.85 10.01 -16.87
N LEU A 26 1.00 8.69 -16.66
CA LEU A 26 0.06 7.73 -17.23
C LEU A 26 -1.34 7.85 -16.60
N ILE A 27 -1.42 8.01 -15.29
CA ILE A 27 -2.70 8.20 -14.58
C ILE A 27 -3.37 9.50 -15.06
N GLU A 28 -2.63 10.61 -15.17
CA GLU A 28 -3.14 11.89 -15.67
C GLU A 28 -3.67 11.76 -17.11
N GLU A 29 -2.90 11.13 -17.99
CA GLU A 29 -3.32 10.87 -19.37
C GLU A 29 -4.64 10.09 -19.46
N TYR A 30 -4.78 9.05 -18.64
CA TYR A 30 -5.99 8.23 -18.63
C TYR A 30 -7.16 8.90 -17.91
N GLN A 31 -6.88 9.79 -16.96
CA GLN A 31 -7.90 10.63 -16.34
C GLN A 31 -8.50 11.63 -17.34
N GLU A 32 -7.67 12.28 -18.15
CA GLU A 32 -8.13 13.20 -19.21
C GLU A 32 -9.00 12.48 -20.27
N LYS A 33 -8.75 11.19 -20.49
CA LYS A 33 -9.51 10.33 -21.41
C LYS A 33 -10.74 9.68 -20.79
N ASP A 34 -11.05 9.94 -19.52
CA ASP A 34 -12.09 9.24 -18.73
C ASP A 34 -11.92 7.70 -18.76
N ALA A 35 -10.68 7.24 -18.68
CA ALA A 35 -10.29 5.83 -18.84
C ALA A 35 -9.54 5.24 -17.65
N LEU A 36 -9.62 5.87 -16.46
CA LEU A 36 -8.94 5.41 -15.23
C LEU A 36 -9.28 3.96 -14.86
N HIS A 37 -10.51 3.53 -15.18
CA HIS A 37 -10.93 2.14 -15.00
C HIS A 37 -9.97 1.14 -15.68
N THR A 38 -9.48 1.49 -16.87
CA THR A 38 -8.51 0.63 -17.59
C THR A 38 -7.19 0.48 -16.81
N ILE A 39 -6.71 1.57 -16.21
CA ILE A 39 -5.48 1.54 -15.36
C ILE A 39 -5.73 0.68 -14.12
N GLU A 40 -6.86 0.88 -13.44
CA GLU A 40 -7.20 0.10 -12.24
C GLU A 40 -7.22 -1.39 -12.52
N VAL A 41 -7.93 -1.82 -13.56
CA VAL A 41 -8.05 -3.23 -13.94
C VAL A 41 -6.69 -3.80 -14.38
N ALA A 42 -5.95 -3.08 -15.22
CA ALA A 42 -4.64 -3.52 -15.69
C ALA A 42 -3.64 -3.67 -14.54
N THR A 43 -3.62 -2.73 -13.58
CA THR A 43 -2.75 -2.78 -12.40
C THR A 43 -3.07 -3.99 -11.55
N CYS A 44 -4.34 -4.19 -11.22
CA CYS A 44 -4.79 -5.29 -10.39
C CYS A 44 -4.45 -6.66 -11.01
N PHE A 45 -4.89 -6.91 -12.25
CA PHE A 45 -4.62 -8.18 -12.93
C PHE A 45 -3.13 -8.40 -13.17
N GLY A 46 -2.39 -7.35 -13.59
CA GLY A 46 -0.96 -7.42 -13.84
C GLY A 46 -0.14 -7.73 -12.59
N ALA A 47 -0.45 -7.07 -11.47
CA ALA A 47 0.20 -7.33 -10.18
C ALA A 47 -0.02 -8.78 -9.73
N MET A 48 -1.26 -9.26 -9.75
CA MET A 48 -1.62 -10.62 -9.33
C MET A 48 -0.98 -11.68 -10.22
N GLN A 49 -1.01 -11.49 -11.55
CA GLN A 49 -0.40 -12.43 -12.49
C GLN A 49 1.11 -12.48 -12.31
N SER A 50 1.77 -11.31 -12.23
CA SER A 50 3.22 -11.24 -12.04
C SER A 50 3.68 -11.89 -10.74
N PHE A 51 2.91 -11.71 -9.66
CA PHE A 51 3.19 -12.33 -8.37
C PHE A 51 3.07 -13.85 -8.42
N ARG A 52 2.00 -14.35 -9.06
CA ARG A 52 1.76 -15.78 -9.24
C ARG A 52 2.85 -16.45 -10.10
N ASP A 53 3.24 -15.81 -11.19
CA ASP A 53 4.28 -16.34 -12.11
C ASP A 53 5.63 -16.48 -11.42
N ARG A 54 5.90 -15.70 -10.37
CA ARG A 54 7.12 -15.82 -9.56
C ARG A 54 7.04 -16.88 -8.46
N GLY A 55 5.87 -17.42 -8.21
CA GLY A 55 5.67 -18.47 -7.21
C GLY A 55 5.86 -18.01 -5.76
N TYR A 56 5.66 -16.70 -5.48
CA TYR A 56 5.78 -16.17 -4.12
C TYR A 56 4.64 -16.67 -3.22
N SER A 57 4.99 -16.94 -1.96
CA SER A 57 4.05 -17.48 -0.95
C SER A 57 3.60 -16.43 0.07
N GLU A 58 4.28 -15.30 0.12
CA GLU A 58 4.03 -14.18 1.03
C GLU A 58 2.79 -13.38 0.57
N SER A 59 2.57 -12.20 1.14
CA SER A 59 1.52 -11.30 0.69
C SER A 59 1.95 -10.44 -0.50
N LEU A 60 0.98 -9.98 -1.27
CA LEU A 60 1.15 -9.01 -2.35
C LEU A 60 0.52 -7.69 -1.96
N SER A 61 1.25 -6.59 -2.10
CA SER A 61 0.72 -5.23 -2.03
C SER A 61 0.75 -4.58 -3.41
N TYR A 62 -0.27 -3.77 -3.75
CA TYR A 62 -0.28 -2.97 -4.98
C TYR A 62 -1.18 -1.74 -4.85
N ASN A 63 -0.83 -0.68 -5.61
CA ASN A 63 -1.55 0.59 -5.66
C ASN A 63 -2.88 0.47 -6.39
N SER A 64 -3.91 1.13 -5.87
CA SER A 64 -5.27 1.09 -6.39
C SER A 64 -5.97 2.44 -6.27
N LEU A 65 -6.78 2.79 -7.26
CA LEU A 65 -7.51 4.04 -7.31
C LEU A 65 -8.86 3.91 -6.58
N PRO A 66 -9.11 4.62 -5.48
CA PRO A 66 -10.38 4.51 -4.74
C PRO A 66 -11.58 5.03 -5.55
N SER A 67 -11.35 5.83 -6.60
CA SER A 67 -12.39 6.32 -7.53
C SER A 67 -12.86 5.28 -8.52
N GLU A 68 -12.19 4.13 -8.65
CA GLU A 68 -12.50 3.10 -9.65
C GLU A 68 -12.81 1.75 -9.00
N SER A 69 -13.75 1.03 -9.59
CA SER A 69 -14.15 -0.33 -9.16
C SER A 69 -14.32 -1.23 -10.38
N MET A 70 -14.03 -2.51 -10.21
CA MET A 70 -14.24 -3.52 -11.26
C MET A 70 -15.73 -3.71 -11.57
N THR A 71 -16.04 -4.05 -12.81
CA THR A 71 -17.37 -4.55 -13.22
C THR A 71 -17.63 -5.94 -12.64
N LEU A 72 -18.88 -6.39 -12.66
CA LEU A 72 -19.26 -7.73 -12.19
C LEU A 72 -18.56 -8.85 -12.98
N GLU A 73 -18.39 -8.65 -14.27
CA GLU A 73 -17.69 -9.58 -15.17
C GLU A 73 -16.21 -9.68 -14.81
N GLU A 74 -15.54 -8.53 -14.61
CA GLU A 74 -14.14 -8.47 -14.20
C GLU A 74 -13.94 -9.08 -12.81
N ILE A 75 -14.83 -8.83 -11.87
CA ILE A 75 -14.81 -9.44 -10.54
C ILE A 75 -14.91 -10.96 -10.63
N LYS A 76 -15.82 -11.49 -11.48
CA LYS A 76 -15.94 -12.94 -11.68
C LYS A 76 -14.68 -13.53 -12.29
N LEU A 77 -14.13 -12.87 -13.31
CA LEU A 77 -12.89 -13.31 -13.95
C LEU A 77 -11.72 -13.28 -12.95
N PHE A 78 -11.59 -12.19 -12.20
CA PHE A 78 -10.56 -12.04 -11.19
C PHE A 78 -10.64 -13.14 -10.11
N HIS A 79 -11.86 -13.43 -9.64
CA HIS A 79 -12.10 -14.52 -8.69
C HIS A 79 -11.71 -15.89 -9.26
N GLN A 80 -12.05 -16.17 -10.51
CA GLN A 80 -11.67 -17.43 -11.17
C GLN A 80 -10.15 -17.60 -11.29
N MET A 81 -9.44 -16.50 -11.56
CA MET A 81 -7.99 -16.54 -11.77
C MET A 81 -7.19 -16.48 -10.46
N HIS A 82 -7.66 -15.75 -9.48
CA HIS A 82 -6.87 -15.32 -8.32
C HIS A 82 -7.58 -15.46 -6.96
N GLY A 83 -8.78 -16.04 -6.90
CA GLY A 83 -9.57 -16.11 -5.67
C GLY A 83 -8.91 -16.85 -4.51
N ASP A 84 -7.98 -17.74 -4.80
CA ASP A 84 -7.16 -18.46 -3.83
C ASP A 84 -6.12 -17.57 -3.11
N MET A 85 -5.91 -16.33 -3.58
CA MET A 85 -4.91 -15.40 -3.05
C MET A 85 -5.49 -14.29 -2.18
N TYR A 86 -6.81 -14.13 -2.10
CA TYR A 86 -7.45 -12.95 -1.49
C TYR A 86 -6.93 -12.60 -0.09
N GLY A 87 -6.85 -13.55 0.83
CA GLY A 87 -6.34 -13.31 2.19
C GLY A 87 -4.86 -12.90 2.27
N ARG A 88 -4.15 -12.87 1.13
CA ARG A 88 -2.76 -12.45 1.01
C ARG A 88 -2.58 -11.15 0.22
N VAL A 89 -3.67 -10.47 -0.11
CA VAL A 89 -3.64 -9.23 -0.88
C VAL A 89 -3.80 -8.02 0.04
N ILE A 90 -2.98 -7.01 -0.19
CA ILE A 90 -3.05 -5.69 0.42
C ILE A 90 -3.21 -4.68 -0.70
N VAL A 91 -4.29 -3.91 -0.67
CA VAL A 91 -4.57 -2.87 -1.67
C VAL A 91 -4.24 -1.51 -1.07
N GLU A 92 -3.28 -0.80 -1.66
CA GLU A 92 -2.84 0.51 -1.20
C GLU A 92 -3.70 1.60 -1.83
N MET A 93 -4.38 2.39 -1.00
CA MET A 93 -5.25 3.48 -1.47
C MET A 93 -4.43 4.72 -1.74
N VAL A 94 -4.32 5.09 -3.00
CA VAL A 94 -3.63 6.30 -3.46
C VAL A 94 -4.63 7.40 -3.82
N GLU A 95 -4.50 8.59 -3.21
CA GLU A 95 -5.43 9.72 -3.40
C GLU A 95 -4.99 10.66 -4.53
N TYR A 96 -4.73 10.15 -5.73
CA TYR A 96 -4.40 10.99 -6.89
C TYR A 96 -5.63 11.61 -7.57
N THR A 97 -6.83 11.12 -7.29
CA THR A 97 -8.04 11.54 -7.97
C THR A 97 -9.14 11.89 -6.96
N LYS A 98 -10.07 12.74 -7.40
CA LYS A 98 -11.22 13.08 -6.58
C LYS A 98 -12.06 11.83 -6.27
N LEU A 99 -12.24 11.53 -4.99
CA LEU A 99 -12.98 10.36 -4.55
C LEU A 99 -14.44 10.43 -5.04
N ASN A 100 -14.92 9.33 -5.62
CA ASN A 100 -16.33 9.10 -5.86
C ASN A 100 -16.88 8.18 -4.77
N GLU A 101 -17.63 8.74 -3.84
CA GLU A 101 -18.14 8.04 -2.65
C GLU A 101 -18.96 6.79 -3.00
N LEU A 102 -19.74 6.81 -4.08
CA LEU A 102 -20.53 5.67 -4.49
C LEU A 102 -19.65 4.54 -5.02
N LYS A 103 -18.72 4.85 -5.94
CA LYS A 103 -17.76 3.86 -6.45
C LYS A 103 -16.92 3.30 -5.32
N TRP A 104 -16.47 4.16 -4.39
CA TRP A 104 -15.71 3.73 -3.22
C TRP A 104 -16.50 2.76 -2.33
N SER A 105 -17.74 3.07 -2.00
CA SER A 105 -18.56 2.18 -1.16
C SER A 105 -18.76 0.80 -1.78
N VAL A 106 -18.93 0.72 -3.10
CA VAL A 106 -18.99 -0.55 -3.83
C VAL A 106 -17.67 -1.30 -3.72
N LYS A 107 -16.55 -0.63 -4.01
CA LYS A 107 -15.21 -1.21 -3.92
C LYS A 107 -14.88 -1.71 -2.52
N LEU A 108 -15.13 -0.90 -1.50
CA LEU A 108 -14.89 -1.27 -0.11
C LEU A 108 -15.64 -2.55 0.28
N ASN A 109 -16.94 -2.63 -0.06
CA ASN A 109 -17.74 -3.82 0.20
C ASN A 109 -17.14 -5.06 -0.49
N GLU A 110 -16.68 -4.92 -1.74
CA GLU A 110 -16.08 -6.03 -2.48
C GLU A 110 -14.74 -6.48 -1.87
N LEU A 111 -13.89 -5.53 -1.45
CA LEU A 111 -12.62 -5.85 -0.78
C LEU A 111 -12.86 -6.58 0.55
N LYS A 112 -13.72 -6.04 1.41
CA LYS A 112 -14.01 -6.64 2.74
C LYS A 112 -14.69 -8.03 2.61
N ARG A 113 -15.59 -8.23 1.65
CA ARG A 113 -16.22 -9.54 1.43
C ARG A 113 -15.25 -10.62 0.99
N ARG A 114 -14.08 -10.26 0.46
CA ARG A 114 -13.03 -11.17 0.00
C ARG A 114 -11.85 -11.27 0.94
N ASP A 115 -11.94 -10.65 2.11
CA ASP A 115 -10.83 -10.62 3.07
C ASP A 115 -9.54 -10.03 2.45
N ILE A 116 -9.70 -9.02 1.57
CA ILE A 116 -8.60 -8.26 1.00
C ILE A 116 -8.29 -7.10 1.95
N ASN A 117 -7.06 -7.00 2.38
CA ASN A 117 -6.63 -5.95 3.28
C ASN A 117 -6.47 -4.60 2.56
N ILE A 118 -6.67 -3.52 3.27
CA ILE A 118 -6.57 -2.16 2.76
C ILE A 118 -5.46 -1.43 3.51
N ALA A 119 -4.57 -0.76 2.77
CA ALA A 119 -3.55 0.11 3.32
C ALA A 119 -3.81 1.57 2.92
N VAL A 120 -3.61 2.50 3.86
CA VAL A 120 -3.45 3.93 3.57
C VAL A 120 -1.99 4.17 3.30
N ASP A 121 -1.67 4.70 2.13
CA ASP A 121 -0.31 5.03 1.71
C ASP A 121 0.07 6.48 2.08
N ASP A 122 1.36 6.80 2.09
CA ASP A 122 1.93 8.14 2.31
C ASP A 122 1.38 8.85 3.58
N PHE A 123 1.17 8.13 4.68
CA PHE A 123 0.66 8.73 5.91
C PHE A 123 1.69 9.69 6.53
N GLY A 124 1.25 10.95 6.69
CA GLY A 124 2.08 12.03 7.21
C GLY A 124 2.68 12.93 6.14
N ALA A 125 2.61 12.54 4.86
CA ALA A 125 2.93 13.40 3.74
C ALA A 125 1.63 14.08 3.23
N GLY A 126 1.49 15.38 3.40
CA GLY A 126 0.38 16.16 2.82
C GLY A 126 -0.99 15.88 3.44
N ASN A 127 -1.93 15.31 2.66
CA ASN A 127 -3.35 15.20 3.01
C ASN A 127 -3.74 13.91 3.76
N ASN A 128 -2.86 12.90 3.83
CA ASN A 128 -3.18 11.64 4.47
C ASN A 128 -3.14 11.75 5.99
N SER A 129 -4.30 11.70 6.60
CA SER A 129 -4.55 11.92 8.03
C SER A 129 -5.30 10.74 8.65
N PHE A 130 -5.50 10.78 9.95
CA PHE A 130 -6.34 9.82 10.68
C PHE A 130 -7.73 9.63 10.05
N ALA A 131 -8.29 10.68 9.41
CA ALA A 131 -9.56 10.59 8.70
C ALA A 131 -9.52 9.60 7.51
N ALA A 132 -8.36 9.41 6.86
CA ALA A 132 -8.20 8.43 5.80
C ALA A 132 -8.30 6.99 6.32
N ILE A 133 -7.82 6.72 7.53
CA ILE A 133 -7.90 5.39 8.17
C ILE A 133 -9.37 4.99 8.33
N ASP A 134 -10.20 5.87 8.88
CA ASP A 134 -11.62 5.61 9.06
C ASP A 134 -12.37 5.55 7.72
N LYS A 135 -12.12 6.52 6.83
CA LYS A 135 -12.70 6.60 5.49
C LYS A 135 -12.46 5.35 4.66
N PHE A 136 -11.26 4.82 4.68
CA PHE A 136 -10.88 3.61 3.94
C PHE A 136 -11.08 2.33 4.73
N GLN A 137 -11.40 2.42 6.02
CA GLN A 137 -11.46 1.27 6.94
C GLN A 137 -10.17 0.44 6.84
N ALA A 138 -9.03 1.12 6.93
CA ALA A 138 -7.73 0.56 6.66
C ALA A 138 -7.33 -0.51 7.68
N ASP A 139 -6.69 -1.56 7.20
CA ASP A 139 -6.06 -2.60 8.01
C ASP A 139 -4.57 -2.28 8.25
N TYR A 140 -3.97 -1.47 7.36
CA TYR A 140 -2.57 -1.02 7.39
C TYR A 140 -2.45 0.49 7.17
N VAL A 141 -1.39 1.07 7.75
CA VAL A 141 -0.94 2.44 7.49
C VAL A 141 0.53 2.40 7.14
N LYS A 142 0.91 3.02 6.02
CA LYS A 142 2.29 3.16 5.58
C LYS A 142 2.76 4.56 5.97
N ILE A 143 3.68 4.65 6.94
CA ILE A 143 4.25 5.92 7.40
C ILE A 143 5.31 6.36 6.39
N ASP A 144 5.09 7.54 5.80
CA ASP A 144 5.98 8.09 4.79
C ASP A 144 7.36 8.45 5.34
N ARG A 145 8.36 8.37 4.46
CA ARG A 145 9.74 8.71 4.72
C ARG A 145 9.92 10.12 5.31
N GLU A 146 9.10 11.11 4.97
CA GLU A 146 9.23 12.48 5.49
C GLU A 146 9.21 12.53 7.01
N LEU A 147 8.43 11.64 7.65
CA LEU A 147 8.39 11.52 9.10
C LEU A 147 9.58 10.75 9.69
N LEU A 148 10.23 9.90 8.90
CA LEU A 148 11.24 8.93 9.36
C LEU A 148 12.67 9.37 9.06
N SER A 149 12.89 10.17 8.02
CA SER A 149 14.23 10.58 7.59
C SER A 149 14.97 11.36 8.68
N GLY A 150 16.19 10.90 9.05
CA GLY A 150 17.03 11.51 10.08
C GLY A 150 16.53 11.33 11.50
N ILE A 151 15.61 10.42 11.73
CA ILE A 151 14.97 10.20 13.05
C ILE A 151 15.96 9.71 14.11
N ASP A 152 17.04 9.08 13.71
CA ASP A 152 18.11 8.62 14.61
C ASP A 152 18.76 9.76 15.42
N SER A 153 18.74 10.98 14.88
CA SER A 153 19.38 12.17 15.45
C SER A 153 18.42 13.29 15.86
N ASP A 154 17.10 13.08 15.77
CA ASP A 154 16.07 14.09 16.04
C ASP A 154 15.13 13.63 17.16
N GLU A 155 15.35 14.12 18.39
CA GLU A 155 14.58 13.74 19.57
C GLU A 155 13.08 14.12 19.46
N GLU A 156 12.75 15.20 18.76
CA GLU A 156 11.36 15.60 18.55
C GLU A 156 10.64 14.64 17.60
N LYS A 157 11.28 14.30 16.48
CA LYS A 157 10.77 13.24 15.57
C LYS A 157 10.62 11.90 16.26
N GLN A 158 11.60 11.52 17.10
CA GLN A 158 11.56 10.29 17.87
C GLN A 158 10.33 10.22 18.77
N LYS A 159 10.08 11.28 19.55
CA LYS A 159 8.90 11.38 20.42
C LYS A 159 7.60 11.32 19.62
N ASN A 160 7.53 12.09 18.53
CA ASN A 160 6.34 12.13 17.68
C ASN A 160 6.03 10.77 17.05
N LEU A 161 7.05 10.02 16.61
CA LEU A 161 6.85 8.68 16.05
C LEU A 161 6.35 7.69 17.12
N VAL A 162 6.88 7.73 18.33
CA VAL A 162 6.41 6.86 19.42
C VAL A 162 4.93 7.12 19.71
N GLU A 163 4.54 8.40 19.87
CA GLU A 163 3.14 8.78 20.11
C GLU A 163 2.21 8.39 18.94
N LEU A 164 2.70 8.52 17.69
CA LEU A 164 1.99 8.11 16.50
C LEU A 164 1.75 6.60 16.47
N VAL A 165 2.80 5.80 16.69
CA VAL A 165 2.72 4.33 16.72
C VAL A 165 1.71 3.86 17.78
N GLU A 166 1.78 4.41 19.00
CA GLU A 166 0.81 4.10 20.05
C GLU A 166 -0.63 4.44 19.65
N THR A 167 -0.82 5.57 18.97
CA THR A 167 -2.13 6.02 18.53
C THR A 167 -2.69 5.13 17.44
N LEU A 168 -1.87 4.76 16.44
CA LEU A 168 -2.27 3.87 15.37
C LEU A 168 -2.60 2.46 15.88
N HIS A 169 -1.83 1.94 16.84
CA HIS A 169 -2.14 0.64 17.47
C HIS A 169 -3.46 0.66 18.26
N LYS A 170 -3.83 1.80 18.91
CA LYS A 170 -5.15 1.95 19.55
C LYS A 170 -6.29 1.89 18.53
N LEU A 171 -6.06 2.29 17.28
CA LEU A 171 -7.00 2.15 16.17
C LEU A 171 -7.01 0.75 15.55
N GLN A 172 -6.19 -0.17 16.08
CA GLN A 172 -6.09 -1.56 15.63
C GLN A 172 -5.60 -1.72 14.17
N VAL A 173 -4.87 -0.74 13.65
CA VAL A 173 -4.21 -0.82 12.33
C VAL A 173 -2.76 -1.28 12.49
N LYS A 174 -2.26 -2.00 11.49
CA LYS A 174 -0.86 -2.41 11.41
C LYS A 174 -0.04 -1.32 10.74
N ILE A 175 1.21 -1.17 11.14
CA ILE A 175 2.06 -0.06 10.73
C ILE A 175 3.21 -0.57 9.89
N ILE A 176 3.38 0.01 8.69
CA ILE A 176 4.53 -0.18 7.81
C ILE A 176 5.34 1.11 7.81
N ALA A 177 6.59 1.08 8.27
CA ALA A 177 7.49 2.22 8.19
C ALA A 177 8.28 2.15 6.88
N GLU A 178 8.19 3.20 6.05
CA GLU A 178 8.75 3.21 4.71
C GLU A 178 9.98 4.12 4.57
N GLY A 179 10.74 3.88 3.51
CA GLY A 179 11.81 4.78 3.13
C GLY A 179 13.03 4.76 4.05
N ILE A 180 13.25 3.70 4.80
CA ILE A 180 14.38 3.53 5.71
C ILE A 180 15.65 3.38 4.88
N GLU A 181 16.67 4.23 5.13
CA GLU A 181 17.91 4.25 4.35
C GLU A 181 19.16 3.90 5.16
N THR A 182 19.14 4.14 6.47
CA THR A 182 20.29 3.90 7.34
C THR A 182 19.99 2.83 8.38
N LYS A 183 21.06 2.24 8.91
CA LYS A 183 20.95 1.26 9.99
C LYS A 183 20.48 1.92 11.28
N GLU A 184 20.91 3.14 11.52
CA GLU A 184 20.59 3.94 12.70
C GLU A 184 19.08 4.26 12.72
N GLU A 185 18.50 4.71 11.58
CA GLU A 185 17.06 4.86 11.42
C GLU A 185 16.32 3.54 11.68
N LEU A 186 16.79 2.44 11.07
CA LEU A 186 16.20 1.12 11.23
C LEU A 186 16.16 0.67 12.68
N ASP A 187 17.27 0.80 13.39
CA ASP A 187 17.41 0.37 14.78
C ASP A 187 16.46 1.16 15.70
N PHE A 188 16.34 2.49 15.48
CA PHE A 188 15.40 3.32 16.23
C PHE A 188 13.95 2.96 15.89
N ILE A 189 13.57 2.95 14.60
CA ILE A 189 12.20 2.67 14.16
C ILE A 189 11.71 1.33 14.67
N ARG A 190 12.55 0.28 14.64
CA ARG A 190 12.21 -1.02 15.20
C ARG A 190 11.92 -0.96 16.71
N SER A 191 12.62 -0.11 17.44
CA SER A 191 12.42 0.04 18.89
C SER A 191 11.06 0.64 19.28
N THR A 192 10.39 1.35 18.34
CA THR A 192 9.08 1.98 18.57
C THR A 192 7.92 1.00 18.54
N GLY A 193 8.14 -0.21 18.01
CA GLY A 193 7.13 -1.26 17.94
C GLY A 193 6.32 -1.28 16.64
N VAL A 194 6.76 -0.62 15.57
CA VAL A 194 6.15 -0.75 14.23
C VAL A 194 6.09 -2.23 13.81
N ASP A 195 5.05 -2.61 13.08
CA ASP A 195 4.82 -4.01 12.72
C ASP A 195 5.72 -4.45 11.57
N TYR A 196 5.89 -3.58 10.57
CA TYR A 196 6.61 -3.88 9.34
C TYR A 196 7.51 -2.73 8.91
N LEU A 197 8.49 -3.06 8.07
CA LEU A 197 9.53 -2.17 7.56
C LEU A 197 9.64 -2.30 6.05
N GLN A 198 9.88 -1.18 5.37
CA GLN A 198 10.16 -1.14 3.94
C GLN A 198 11.34 -0.22 3.65
N GLU A 199 12.41 -0.78 3.11
CA GLU A 199 13.60 -0.03 2.71
C GLU A 199 13.40 0.64 1.35
N THR A 200 13.99 1.82 1.16
CA THR A 200 13.93 2.57 -0.12
C THR A 200 14.64 1.81 -1.27
N LYS A 201 15.65 1.01 -0.94
CA LYS A 201 16.42 0.20 -1.89
C LYS A 201 16.64 -1.19 -1.30
N PRO A 202 15.73 -2.12 -1.47
CA PRO A 202 16.01 -3.49 -1.12
C PRO A 202 17.18 -3.99 -1.96
N ALA A 203 18.22 -4.49 -1.31
CA ALA A 203 19.46 -4.96 -1.95
C ALA A 203 19.23 -6.09 -2.99
N ASN A 204 18.04 -6.69 -3.02
CA ASN A 204 17.68 -7.82 -3.89
C ASN A 204 16.23 -7.78 -4.42
N CYS A 205 15.59 -6.63 -4.51
CA CYS A 205 14.26 -6.59 -5.12
C CYS A 205 14.38 -6.82 -6.63
N GLN A 206 14.06 -8.01 -7.07
CA GLN A 206 13.79 -8.25 -8.49
C GLN A 206 12.55 -7.43 -8.85
N LYS A 207 12.72 -6.47 -9.77
CA LYS A 207 11.63 -5.63 -10.26
C LYS A 207 10.47 -6.51 -10.69
N LEU A 208 9.29 -6.27 -10.15
CA LEU A 208 8.08 -7.06 -10.44
C LEU A 208 7.44 -6.74 -11.79
N VAL A 209 8.01 -5.86 -12.61
CA VAL A 209 7.63 -5.67 -14.05
C VAL A 209 8.80 -5.08 -14.82
#